data_5e80d9fa4ea5c4807ff9d2aede080471
#
_entry.id   5e80d9fa4ea5c4807ff9d2aede080471
#
_cell.length_a   1.000
_cell.length_b   1.000
_cell.length_c   1.000
_cell.angle_alpha   90.00
_cell.angle_beta   90.00
_cell.angle_gamma   90.00
#
_symmetry.space_group_name_H-M   'P 1'
#
loop_
_entity.id
_entity.type
_entity.pdbx_description
1 polymer ?
#
loop_
_entity_poly.entity_id
_entity_poly.type
_entity_poly.pdbx_seq_one_letter_code
_entity_poly.pdbx_strand_id
1 'polypeptide(L)'
;MSEDRILKLLEERLGRRHARQRVGVERDHEAQVFGQGSNFFHIENLPLGHAIIRTLLTMSGLYWRGRRNASKVVLKHNIISTPHVPEAFDGYTILQISDLHVECSADAMTQVMKIVEDLSYDLCLLTGDYRAKTRGPHDAALDGMRRVRTALNGPIYGVLGNHDTVRMLPGLEDMGIRMLMNEAETIRRGWDCVHLVGIDDAHFYRADNIEKAAEGIPHADFSVLVTHTPEIYRQAAHADFDVLISGHTHGGQICLPGG
;
A
#
# COMPACT_ATOMS: atom_id res chain seq x y z
N MET A 1 -2.36 20.08 -12.59
CA MET A 1 -2.73 20.96 -11.44
C MET A 1 -1.47 21.65 -10.96
N SER A 2 -1.50 22.94 -10.51
CA SER A 2 -0.29 23.57 -9.96
C SER A 2 0.09 22.94 -8.62
N GLU A 3 1.39 22.98 -8.28
CA GLU A 3 1.92 22.40 -7.05
C GLU A 3 1.30 23.02 -5.79
N ASP A 4 1.11 24.36 -5.80
CA ASP A 4 0.46 25.08 -4.70
C ASP A 4 -1.00 24.64 -4.48
N ARG A 5 -1.72 24.36 -5.55
CA ARG A 5 -3.10 23.85 -5.46
C ARG A 5 -3.14 22.45 -4.87
N ILE A 6 -2.21 21.59 -5.26
CA ILE A 6 -2.09 20.24 -4.67
C ILE A 6 -1.76 20.36 -3.18
N LEU A 7 -0.77 21.16 -2.82
CA LEU A 7 -0.40 21.35 -1.41
C LEU A 7 -1.58 21.85 -0.58
N LYS A 8 -2.36 22.80 -1.10
CA LYS A 8 -3.56 23.29 -0.41
C LYS A 8 -4.59 22.19 -0.17
N LEU A 9 -4.88 21.37 -1.18
CA LEU A 9 -5.78 20.22 -1.03
C LEU A 9 -5.26 19.22 0.01
N LEU A 10 -3.96 18.94 0.01
CA LEU A 10 -3.35 18.06 0.99
C LEU A 10 -3.40 18.67 2.41
N GLU A 11 -3.17 19.97 2.57
CA GLU A 11 -3.29 20.66 3.86
C GLU A 11 -4.73 20.61 4.40
N GLU A 12 -5.73 20.77 3.53
CA GLU A 12 -7.15 20.65 3.89
C GLU A 12 -7.51 19.19 4.30
N ARG A 13 -6.95 18.20 3.62
CA ARG A 13 -7.26 16.78 3.82
C ARG A 13 -6.50 16.15 5.00
N LEU A 14 -5.20 16.37 5.11
CA LEU A 14 -4.30 15.74 6.09
C LEU A 14 -3.98 16.61 7.31
N GLY A 15 -4.34 17.89 7.23
CA GLY A 15 -3.84 18.91 8.14
C GLY A 15 -2.45 19.42 7.74
N ARG A 16 -2.23 20.70 8.04
CA ARG A 16 -1.05 21.45 7.57
C ARG A 16 0.29 20.81 7.91
N ARG A 17 0.43 20.27 9.13
CA ARG A 17 1.72 19.70 9.59
C ARG A 17 2.06 18.43 8.83
N HIS A 18 1.13 17.47 8.74
CA HIS A 18 1.36 16.21 8.06
C HIS A 18 1.61 16.43 6.56
N ALA A 19 0.76 17.20 5.88
CA ALA A 19 0.92 17.50 4.46
C ALA A 19 2.28 18.12 4.13
N ARG A 20 2.71 19.14 4.90
CA ARG A 20 4.01 19.78 4.69
C ARG A 20 5.20 18.90 5.01
N GLN A 21 5.12 18.13 6.09
CA GLN A 21 6.15 17.16 6.43
C GLN A 21 6.31 16.13 5.30
N ARG A 22 5.21 15.51 4.87
CA ARG A 22 5.22 14.46 3.84
C ARG A 22 5.73 14.97 2.49
N VAL A 23 5.24 16.12 2.02
CA VAL A 23 5.72 16.77 0.79
C VAL A 23 7.18 17.21 0.91
N GLY A 24 7.59 17.71 2.08
CA GLY A 24 8.98 18.11 2.34
C GLY A 24 9.93 16.92 2.27
N VAL A 25 9.60 15.82 2.93
CA VAL A 25 10.40 14.58 2.90
C VAL A 25 10.50 14.02 1.48
N GLU A 26 9.40 14.03 0.71
CA GLU A 26 9.44 13.62 -0.70
C GLU A 26 10.41 14.47 -1.53
N ARG A 27 10.37 15.80 -1.36
CA ARG A 27 11.29 16.71 -2.04
C ARG A 27 12.75 16.46 -1.66
N ASP A 28 13.03 16.22 -0.38
CA ASP A 28 14.39 15.90 0.09
C ASP A 28 14.89 14.61 -0.55
N HIS A 29 14.04 13.59 -0.66
CA HIS A 29 14.37 12.34 -1.36
C HIS A 29 14.55 12.54 -2.86
N GLU A 30 13.73 13.38 -3.52
CA GLU A 30 13.87 13.71 -4.95
C GLU A 30 15.16 14.48 -5.22
N ALA A 31 15.51 15.43 -4.36
CA ALA A 31 16.73 16.24 -4.46
C ALA A 31 18.00 15.44 -4.08
N GLN A 32 17.86 14.18 -3.63
CA GLN A 32 18.99 13.37 -3.13
C GLN A 32 19.80 14.10 -2.04
N VAL A 33 19.10 14.80 -1.15
CA VAL A 33 19.74 15.49 -0.02
C VAL A 33 20.35 14.44 0.89
N PHE A 34 21.69 14.34 0.83
CA PHE A 34 22.48 13.41 1.61
C PHE A 34 22.56 13.87 3.07
N GLY A 35 22.34 12.96 4.02
CA GLY A 35 22.57 13.24 5.43
C GLY A 35 21.78 12.42 6.43
N GLN A 36 20.94 11.52 6.00
CA GLN A 36 20.15 10.69 6.93
C GLN A 36 20.40 9.19 6.77
N GLY A 37 21.52 8.73 7.34
CA GLY A 37 21.74 7.32 7.69
C GLY A 37 21.68 6.31 6.53
N SER A 38 21.33 5.07 6.86
CA SER A 38 21.35 3.86 6.04
C SER A 38 20.48 3.83 4.78
N ASN A 39 19.80 4.90 4.41
CA ASN A 39 18.99 5.02 3.18
C ASN A 39 19.84 5.14 1.90
N PHE A 40 21.14 4.94 2.00
CA PHE A 40 22.11 5.17 0.91
C PHE A 40 22.06 4.13 -0.22
N PHE A 41 21.53 2.93 0.03
CA PHE A 41 21.59 1.82 -0.92
C PHE A 41 20.21 1.21 -1.22
N HIS A 42 19.34 1.97 -1.87
CA HIS A 42 18.21 1.38 -2.58
C HIS A 42 18.67 0.99 -3.99
N ILE A 43 19.04 -0.28 -4.17
CA ILE A 43 19.49 -0.87 -5.44
C ILE A 43 18.46 -0.66 -6.55
N GLU A 44 17.18 -0.63 -6.17
CA GLU A 44 16.06 -0.36 -7.06
C GLU A 44 16.07 1.03 -7.72
N ASN A 45 16.74 2.00 -7.10
CA ASN A 45 16.83 3.38 -7.61
C ASN A 45 18.08 3.64 -8.48
N LEU A 46 18.93 2.63 -8.72
CA LEU A 46 20.10 2.75 -9.57
C LEU A 46 19.71 2.51 -11.05
N PRO A 47 19.73 3.55 -11.93
CA PRO A 47 19.34 3.40 -13.34
C PRO A 47 20.17 2.33 -14.09
N LEU A 48 21.43 2.19 -13.71
CA LEU A 48 22.35 1.20 -14.29
C LEU A 48 22.02 -0.23 -13.83
N GLY A 49 21.52 -0.39 -12.58
CA GLY A 49 21.17 -1.69 -11.99
C GLY A 49 20.09 -2.40 -12.79
N HIS A 50 19.02 -1.70 -13.14
CA HIS A 50 17.93 -2.26 -13.95
C HIS A 50 18.40 -2.71 -15.35
N ALA A 51 19.25 -1.91 -16.00
CA ALA A 51 19.77 -2.25 -17.32
C ALA A 51 20.69 -3.50 -17.26
N ILE A 52 21.54 -3.60 -16.25
CA ILE A 52 22.43 -4.75 -16.03
C ILE A 52 21.62 -6.00 -15.75
N ILE A 53 20.67 -5.95 -14.80
CA ILE A 53 19.80 -7.08 -14.44
C ILE A 53 19.00 -7.55 -15.66
N ARG A 54 18.39 -6.62 -16.38
CA ARG A 54 17.64 -6.95 -17.61
C ARG A 54 18.51 -7.61 -18.65
N THR A 55 19.72 -7.12 -18.87
CA THR A 55 20.66 -7.69 -19.82
C THR A 55 21.06 -9.11 -19.40
N LEU A 56 21.44 -9.33 -18.16
CA LEU A 56 21.79 -10.64 -17.62
C LEU A 56 20.63 -11.63 -17.72
N LEU A 57 19.42 -11.22 -17.36
CA LEU A 57 18.22 -12.04 -17.47
C LEU A 57 17.88 -12.37 -18.94
N THR A 58 18.13 -11.45 -19.86
CA THR A 58 17.92 -11.66 -21.30
C THR A 58 18.93 -12.65 -21.86
N MET A 59 20.22 -12.46 -21.53
CA MET A 59 21.31 -13.35 -21.96
C MET A 59 21.15 -14.79 -21.40
N SER A 60 20.66 -14.92 -20.18
CA SER A 60 20.40 -16.24 -19.57
C SER A 60 19.08 -16.90 -20.03
N GLY A 61 18.28 -16.24 -20.86
CA GLY A 61 16.94 -16.70 -21.27
C GLY A 61 15.87 -16.63 -20.17
N LEU A 62 16.23 -16.14 -18.98
CA LEU A 62 15.31 -16.07 -17.83
C LEU A 62 14.34 -14.89 -17.92
N TYR A 63 14.61 -13.89 -18.73
CA TYR A 63 13.77 -12.70 -18.89
C TYR A 63 12.32 -13.06 -19.29
N TRP A 64 12.16 -13.91 -20.30
CA TRP A 64 10.84 -14.32 -20.78
C TRP A 64 10.09 -15.21 -19.78
N ARG A 65 10.85 -16.05 -19.07
CA ARG A 65 10.29 -16.84 -17.96
C ARG A 65 9.81 -15.94 -16.82
N GLY A 66 10.60 -14.94 -16.45
CA GLY A 66 10.26 -13.95 -15.44
C GLY A 66 8.97 -13.19 -15.80
N ARG A 67 8.89 -12.65 -17.03
CA ARG A 67 7.67 -11.98 -17.51
C ARG A 67 6.44 -12.86 -17.45
N ARG A 68 6.54 -14.11 -17.91
CA ARG A 68 5.44 -15.06 -17.86
C ARG A 68 5.03 -15.42 -16.42
N ASN A 69 6.00 -15.48 -15.50
CA ASN A 69 5.70 -15.73 -14.10
C ASN A 69 5.04 -14.52 -13.43
N ALA A 70 5.47 -13.30 -13.75
CA ALA A 70 4.88 -12.08 -13.25
C ALA A 70 3.39 -11.91 -13.63
N SER A 71 2.96 -12.47 -14.77
CA SER A 71 1.55 -12.47 -15.18
C SER A 71 0.72 -13.61 -14.57
N LYS A 72 1.33 -14.54 -13.82
CA LYS A 72 0.61 -15.60 -13.12
C LYS A 72 0.17 -15.15 -11.74
N VAL A 73 -0.88 -14.37 -11.70
CA VAL A 73 -1.48 -13.94 -10.45
C VAL A 73 -2.17 -15.12 -9.76
N VAL A 74 -1.94 -15.29 -8.47
CA VAL A 74 -2.50 -16.39 -7.67
C VAL A 74 -3.28 -15.80 -6.51
N LEU A 75 -4.54 -16.21 -6.40
CA LEU A 75 -5.36 -15.93 -5.23
C LEU A 75 -4.94 -16.85 -4.08
N LYS A 76 -4.68 -16.26 -2.91
CA LYS A 76 -4.41 -17.00 -1.68
C LYS A 76 -5.48 -16.70 -0.64
N HIS A 77 -5.86 -17.70 0.13
CA HIS A 77 -6.78 -17.56 1.24
C HIS A 77 -6.02 -17.73 2.54
N ASN A 78 -6.14 -16.76 3.43
CA ASN A 78 -5.61 -16.81 4.78
C ASN A 78 -6.77 -16.69 5.75
N ILE A 79 -6.81 -17.53 6.77
CA ILE A 79 -7.85 -17.49 7.81
C ILE A 79 -7.21 -16.95 9.08
N ILE A 80 -7.79 -15.88 9.62
CA ILE A 80 -7.44 -15.35 10.93
C ILE A 80 -8.52 -15.77 11.89
N SER A 81 -8.14 -16.53 12.92
CA SER A 81 -9.07 -17.01 13.95
C SER A 81 -8.57 -16.56 15.32
N THR A 82 -9.37 -15.76 15.99
CA THR A 82 -9.08 -15.24 17.32
C THR A 82 -10.37 -15.03 18.09
N PRO A 83 -10.38 -15.28 19.42
CA PRO A 83 -11.55 -15.04 20.25
C PRO A 83 -11.93 -13.56 20.40
N HIS A 84 -11.07 -12.64 19.99
CA HIS A 84 -11.31 -11.19 20.05
C HIS A 84 -12.15 -10.67 18.91
N VAL A 85 -12.30 -11.40 17.80
CA VAL A 85 -13.17 -10.99 16.68
C VAL A 85 -14.62 -10.94 17.17
N PRO A 86 -15.31 -9.78 17.00
CA PRO A 86 -16.73 -9.70 17.33
C PRO A 86 -17.58 -10.68 16.53
N GLU A 87 -18.61 -11.27 17.15
CA GLU A 87 -19.42 -12.35 16.56
C GLU A 87 -20.03 -11.97 15.20
N ALA A 88 -20.48 -10.72 15.04
CA ALA A 88 -21.01 -10.26 13.76
C ALA A 88 -19.99 -10.26 12.61
N PHE A 89 -18.69 -10.34 12.91
CA PHE A 89 -17.61 -10.40 11.92
C PHE A 89 -17.13 -11.82 11.64
N ASP A 90 -17.75 -12.86 12.22
CA ASP A 90 -17.44 -14.22 11.82
C ASP A 90 -17.72 -14.42 10.33
N GLY A 91 -16.76 -14.98 9.61
CA GLY A 91 -16.82 -15.13 8.16
C GLY A 91 -16.63 -13.84 7.35
N TYR A 92 -16.29 -12.71 7.98
CA TYR A 92 -16.01 -11.46 7.28
C TYR A 92 -14.80 -11.59 6.38
N THR A 93 -14.95 -11.25 5.11
CA THR A 93 -13.93 -11.47 4.09
C THR A 93 -13.31 -10.16 3.61
N ILE A 94 -12.00 -10.06 3.73
CA ILE A 94 -11.22 -8.91 3.26
C ILE A 94 -10.43 -9.34 2.03
N LEU A 95 -10.64 -8.65 0.91
CA LEU A 95 -9.76 -8.76 -0.26
C LEU A 95 -8.56 -7.83 -0.06
N GLN A 96 -7.37 -8.39 0.12
CA GLN A 96 -6.13 -7.61 0.11
C GLN A 96 -5.48 -7.62 -1.27
N ILE A 97 -5.11 -6.43 -1.77
CA ILE A 97 -4.31 -6.25 -2.98
C ILE A 97 -3.16 -5.31 -2.64
N SER A 98 -1.94 -5.70 -2.98
CA SER A 98 -0.72 -4.93 -2.70
C SER A 98 0.22 -4.91 -3.89
N ASP A 99 1.13 -3.92 -3.90
CA ASP A 99 2.28 -3.87 -4.80
C ASP A 99 1.87 -4.03 -6.28
N LEU A 100 0.81 -3.34 -6.66
CA LEU A 100 0.23 -3.46 -8.01
C LEU A 100 1.19 -2.99 -9.09
N HIS A 101 2.00 -1.94 -8.81
CA HIS A 101 2.92 -1.37 -9.80
C HIS A 101 2.29 -1.36 -11.19
N VAL A 102 1.11 -0.76 -11.30
CA VAL A 102 0.17 -0.90 -12.45
C VAL A 102 0.79 -0.64 -13.81
N GLU A 103 1.92 0.06 -13.86
CA GLU A 103 2.65 0.39 -15.08
C GLU A 103 3.60 -0.73 -15.52
N CYS A 104 3.93 -1.70 -14.63
CA CYS A 104 4.93 -2.73 -14.91
C CYS A 104 4.44 -3.82 -15.87
N SER A 105 3.19 -4.24 -15.75
CA SER A 105 2.65 -5.36 -16.54
C SER A 105 1.16 -5.24 -16.78
N ALA A 106 0.79 -4.89 -18.00
CA ALA A 106 -0.62 -4.87 -18.41
C ALA A 106 -1.28 -6.25 -18.34
N ASP A 107 -0.49 -7.31 -18.62
CA ASP A 107 -0.99 -8.70 -18.56
C ASP A 107 -1.32 -9.09 -17.12
N ALA A 108 -0.45 -8.73 -16.15
CA ALA A 108 -0.71 -8.97 -14.74
C ALA A 108 -1.96 -8.21 -14.27
N MET A 109 -2.10 -6.93 -14.63
CA MET A 109 -3.28 -6.14 -14.28
C MET A 109 -4.57 -6.73 -14.87
N THR A 110 -4.54 -7.20 -16.09
CA THR A 110 -5.68 -7.88 -16.70
C THR A 110 -6.07 -9.15 -15.94
N GLN A 111 -5.08 -9.93 -15.47
CA GLN A 111 -5.34 -11.12 -14.66
C GLN A 111 -5.89 -10.76 -13.28
N VAL A 112 -5.34 -9.72 -12.61
CA VAL A 112 -5.86 -9.23 -11.33
C VAL A 112 -7.34 -8.86 -11.48
N MET A 113 -7.68 -8.01 -12.44
CA MET A 113 -9.06 -7.57 -12.65
C MET A 113 -10.00 -8.76 -12.92
N LYS A 114 -9.59 -9.70 -13.77
CA LYS A 114 -10.38 -10.89 -14.07
C LYS A 114 -10.63 -11.76 -12.84
N ILE A 115 -9.60 -11.96 -11.98
CA ILE A 115 -9.76 -12.74 -10.75
C ILE A 115 -10.72 -12.03 -9.78
N VAL A 116 -10.55 -10.72 -9.63
CA VAL A 116 -11.30 -9.90 -8.67
C VAL A 116 -12.79 -9.78 -9.04
N GLU A 117 -13.12 -9.70 -10.34
CA GLU A 117 -14.50 -9.63 -10.83
C GLU A 117 -15.36 -10.82 -10.38
N ASP A 118 -14.74 -12.00 -10.23
CA ASP A 118 -15.41 -13.24 -9.81
C ASP A 118 -15.44 -13.45 -8.28
N LEU A 119 -14.82 -12.53 -7.49
CA LEU A 119 -14.72 -12.68 -6.04
C LEU A 119 -15.89 -12.00 -5.29
N SER A 120 -16.30 -12.64 -4.21
CA SER A 120 -17.17 -12.06 -3.20
C SER A 120 -16.37 -11.74 -1.95
N TYR A 121 -16.44 -10.50 -1.47
CA TYR A 121 -15.77 -10.03 -0.27
C TYR A 121 -16.56 -8.85 0.33
N ASP A 122 -16.35 -8.57 1.62
CA ASP A 122 -17.06 -7.51 2.34
C ASP A 122 -16.39 -6.14 2.17
N LEU A 123 -15.04 -6.11 2.07
CA LEU A 123 -14.27 -4.90 1.77
C LEU A 123 -12.96 -5.23 1.05
N CYS A 124 -12.39 -4.23 0.39
CA CYS A 124 -11.06 -4.32 -0.23
C CYS A 124 -10.06 -3.43 0.51
N LEU A 125 -8.87 -3.97 0.80
CA LEU A 125 -7.71 -3.25 1.31
C LEU A 125 -6.62 -3.16 0.25
N LEU A 126 -6.22 -1.94 -0.08
CA LEU A 126 -5.10 -1.65 -0.95
C LEU A 126 -3.89 -1.24 -0.11
N THR A 127 -2.88 -2.09 -0.02
CA THR A 127 -1.77 -1.88 0.91
C THR A 127 -0.54 -1.21 0.28
N GLY A 128 -0.76 -0.33 -0.71
CA GLY A 128 0.28 0.55 -1.25
C GLY A 128 1.01 0.02 -2.47
N ASP A 129 1.99 0.81 -2.93
CA ASP A 129 2.83 0.59 -4.11
C ASP A 129 2.01 0.43 -5.40
N TYR A 130 1.19 1.45 -5.67
CA TYR A 130 0.38 1.54 -6.88
C TYR A 130 1.24 1.82 -8.12
N ARG A 131 2.27 2.68 -8.00
CA ARG A 131 3.17 3.02 -9.10
C ARG A 131 4.48 2.24 -9.07
N ALA A 132 5.12 2.13 -10.24
CA ALA A 132 6.35 1.37 -10.41
C ALA A 132 7.61 2.13 -9.97
N LYS A 133 7.61 3.46 -10.12
CA LYS A 133 8.79 4.29 -9.83
C LYS A 133 8.56 5.13 -8.59
N THR A 134 9.54 5.19 -7.70
CA THR A 134 9.51 6.02 -6.49
C THR A 134 9.48 7.52 -6.82
N ARG A 135 9.97 7.93 -7.99
CA ARG A 135 10.10 9.34 -8.39
C ARG A 135 9.52 9.60 -9.77
N GLY A 136 9.23 10.89 -10.03
CA GLY A 136 8.73 11.35 -11.32
C GLY A 136 7.21 11.36 -11.43
N PRO A 137 6.67 11.45 -12.66
CA PRO A 137 5.23 11.57 -12.91
C PRO A 137 4.45 10.37 -12.36
N HIS A 138 3.23 10.61 -11.91
CA HIS A 138 2.32 9.60 -11.35
C HIS A 138 0.99 9.46 -12.11
N ASP A 139 0.81 10.24 -13.19
CA ASP A 139 -0.44 10.23 -13.95
C ASP A 139 -0.75 8.84 -14.55
N ALA A 140 0.27 8.17 -15.09
CA ALA A 140 0.12 6.81 -15.64
C ALA A 140 -0.30 5.78 -14.57
N ALA A 141 0.19 5.93 -13.34
CA ALA A 141 -0.22 5.09 -12.22
C ALA A 141 -1.69 5.36 -11.85
N LEU A 142 -2.10 6.63 -11.77
CA LEU A 142 -3.51 6.98 -11.54
C LEU A 142 -4.42 6.44 -12.64
N ASP A 143 -4.01 6.51 -13.91
CA ASP A 143 -4.77 5.93 -15.02
C ASP A 143 -4.85 4.41 -14.94
N GLY A 144 -3.79 3.76 -14.50
CA GLY A 144 -3.78 2.33 -14.21
C GLY A 144 -4.74 1.98 -13.08
N MET A 145 -4.71 2.74 -11.98
CA MET A 145 -5.60 2.53 -10.83
C MET A 145 -7.07 2.76 -11.18
N ARG A 146 -7.40 3.73 -12.05
CA ARG A 146 -8.78 3.89 -12.54
C ARG A 146 -9.30 2.62 -13.22
N ARG A 147 -8.46 1.95 -14.01
CA ARG A 147 -8.82 0.67 -14.65
C ARG A 147 -9.00 -0.43 -13.62
N VAL A 148 -8.08 -0.59 -12.68
CA VAL A 148 -8.21 -1.59 -11.60
C VAL A 148 -9.48 -1.33 -10.78
N ARG A 149 -9.77 -0.06 -10.47
CA ARG A 149 -10.97 0.33 -9.72
C ARG A 149 -12.26 -0.15 -10.34
N THR A 150 -12.35 -0.27 -11.68
CA THR A 150 -13.57 -0.75 -12.35
C THR A 150 -13.92 -2.20 -12.04
N ALA A 151 -12.94 -3.01 -11.64
CA ALA A 151 -13.14 -4.41 -11.25
C ALA A 151 -13.43 -4.57 -9.75
N LEU A 152 -13.21 -3.55 -8.93
CA LEU A 152 -13.39 -3.61 -7.48
C LEU A 152 -14.81 -3.21 -7.07
N ASN A 153 -15.39 -3.96 -6.14
CA ASN A 153 -16.71 -3.74 -5.59
C ASN A 153 -16.64 -3.41 -4.08
N GLY A 154 -17.75 -2.89 -3.53
CA GLY A 154 -17.89 -2.59 -2.11
C GLY A 154 -17.01 -1.44 -1.61
N PRO A 155 -16.84 -1.33 -0.28
CA PRO A 155 -15.96 -0.35 0.34
C PRO A 155 -14.50 -0.67 0.03
N ILE A 156 -13.71 0.37 -0.32
CA ILE A 156 -12.29 0.24 -0.62
C ILE A 156 -11.51 1.20 0.25
N TYR A 157 -10.57 0.64 1.01
CA TYR A 157 -9.65 1.39 1.85
C TYR A 157 -8.22 1.20 1.34
N GLY A 158 -7.36 2.19 1.55
CA GLY A 158 -5.98 2.09 1.10
C GLY A 158 -5.01 2.88 1.94
N VAL A 159 -3.74 2.49 1.87
CA VAL A 159 -2.60 3.25 2.37
C VAL A 159 -1.62 3.48 1.23
N LEU A 160 -0.69 4.42 1.39
CA LEU A 160 0.38 4.64 0.42
C LEU A 160 1.59 3.75 0.74
N GLY A 161 2.31 3.32 -0.30
CA GLY A 161 3.58 2.63 -0.20
C GLY A 161 4.80 3.53 -0.43
N ASN A 162 5.99 2.94 -0.37
CA ASN A 162 7.24 3.68 -0.54
C ASN A 162 7.49 4.15 -1.98
N HIS A 163 6.83 3.55 -2.96
CA HIS A 163 6.84 4.05 -4.35
C HIS A 163 5.82 5.16 -4.58
N ASP A 164 4.83 5.34 -3.70
CA ASP A 164 3.74 6.27 -3.91
C ASP A 164 4.09 7.67 -3.42
N THR A 165 3.65 8.67 -4.17
CA THR A 165 3.71 10.07 -3.74
C THR A 165 2.38 10.48 -3.11
N VAL A 166 2.44 11.28 -2.04
CA VAL A 166 1.23 11.85 -1.43
C VAL A 166 0.41 12.69 -2.41
N ARG A 167 1.01 13.14 -3.50
CA ARG A 167 0.32 13.86 -4.58
C ARG A 167 -0.71 13.00 -5.33
N MET A 168 -0.65 11.66 -5.20
CA MET A 168 -1.66 10.74 -5.76
C MET A 168 -2.94 10.70 -4.93
N LEU A 169 -2.87 11.11 -3.66
CA LEU A 169 -3.98 11.00 -2.70
C LEU A 169 -5.31 11.54 -3.23
N PRO A 170 -5.40 12.79 -3.74
CA PRO A 170 -6.66 13.30 -4.27
C PRO A 170 -7.22 12.46 -5.42
N GLY A 171 -6.33 12.02 -6.33
CA GLY A 171 -6.74 11.20 -7.47
C GLY A 171 -7.24 9.81 -7.09
N LEU A 172 -6.68 9.20 -6.02
CA LEU A 172 -7.16 7.92 -5.49
C LEU A 172 -8.50 8.08 -4.77
N GLU A 173 -8.66 9.14 -3.98
CA GLU A 173 -9.92 9.44 -3.30
C GLU A 173 -11.05 9.81 -4.28
N ASP A 174 -10.74 10.50 -5.38
CA ASP A 174 -11.69 10.79 -6.47
C ASP A 174 -12.24 9.51 -7.15
N MET A 175 -11.53 8.39 -7.05
CA MET A 175 -11.99 7.07 -7.52
C MET A 175 -12.87 6.35 -6.49
N GLY A 176 -13.13 6.95 -5.33
CA GLY A 176 -13.88 6.34 -4.23
C GLY A 176 -13.06 5.34 -3.41
N ILE A 177 -11.73 5.49 -3.38
CA ILE A 177 -10.84 4.75 -2.48
C ILE A 177 -10.64 5.63 -1.23
N ARG A 178 -11.09 5.16 -0.07
CA ARG A 178 -10.86 5.86 1.20
C ARG A 178 -9.42 5.63 1.64
N MET A 179 -8.57 6.63 1.47
CA MET A 179 -7.17 6.55 1.88
C MET A 179 -7.03 6.85 3.37
N LEU A 180 -6.29 5.99 4.07
CA LEU A 180 -6.03 6.11 5.51
C LEU A 180 -4.58 6.61 5.71
N MET A 181 -4.46 7.88 6.10
CA MET A 181 -3.17 8.57 6.22
C MET A 181 -2.94 9.00 7.67
N ASN A 182 -2.53 8.07 8.52
CA ASN A 182 -2.52 8.19 9.99
C ASN A 182 -3.94 8.49 10.53
N GLU A 183 -4.88 7.65 10.12
CA GLU A 183 -6.31 7.77 10.39
C GLU A 183 -6.94 6.40 10.58
N ALA A 184 -8.08 6.36 11.25
CA ALA A 184 -8.88 5.16 11.38
C ALA A 184 -10.24 5.30 10.70
N GLU A 185 -10.80 4.14 10.36
CA GLU A 185 -12.18 3.98 9.91
C GLU A 185 -12.84 2.88 10.73
N THR A 186 -14.07 3.12 11.19
CA THR A 186 -14.83 2.15 11.98
C THR A 186 -15.82 1.41 11.09
N ILE A 187 -15.58 0.13 10.88
CA ILE A 187 -16.49 -0.75 10.14
C ILE A 187 -17.51 -1.30 11.12
N ARG A 188 -18.80 -1.08 10.83
CA ARG A 188 -19.90 -1.52 11.69
C ARG A 188 -20.71 -2.64 11.04
N ARG A 189 -21.06 -3.64 11.85
CA ARG A 189 -21.95 -4.72 11.45
C ARG A 189 -22.92 -5.04 12.62
N GLY A 190 -24.15 -4.58 12.50
CA GLY A 190 -25.08 -4.60 13.62
C GLY A 190 -24.61 -3.71 14.77
N TRP A 191 -24.45 -4.30 15.94
CA TRP A 191 -23.96 -3.61 17.14
C TRP A 191 -22.45 -3.68 17.30
N ASP A 192 -21.80 -4.55 16.55
CA ASP A 192 -20.35 -4.78 16.61
C ASP A 192 -19.59 -3.85 15.67
N CYS A 193 -18.33 -3.63 15.98
CA CYS A 193 -17.43 -2.86 15.11
C CYS A 193 -16.01 -3.44 15.11
N VAL A 194 -15.30 -3.14 14.03
CA VAL A 194 -13.87 -3.39 13.85
C VAL A 194 -13.24 -2.10 13.35
N HIS A 195 -12.06 -1.75 13.86
CA HIS A 195 -11.36 -0.54 13.46
C HIS A 195 -10.25 -0.86 12.47
N LEU A 196 -10.30 -0.23 11.30
CA LEU A 196 -9.20 -0.22 10.34
C LEU A 196 -8.34 1.01 10.62
N VAL A 197 -7.10 0.81 11.06
CA VAL A 197 -6.17 1.88 11.39
C VAL A 197 -5.10 1.93 10.32
N GLY A 198 -5.13 2.91 9.44
CA GLY A 198 -4.15 3.05 8.39
C GLY A 198 -3.10 4.10 8.70
N ILE A 199 -1.85 3.79 8.42
CA ILE A 199 -0.73 4.72 8.61
C ILE A 199 -0.04 5.04 7.29
N ASP A 200 0.59 6.23 7.23
CA ASP A 200 1.50 6.62 6.15
C ASP A 200 2.78 5.78 6.21
N ASP A 201 3.61 5.85 5.19
CA ASP A 201 4.82 5.02 5.06
C ASP A 201 5.76 5.14 6.27
N ALA A 202 5.99 3.99 6.93
CA ALA A 202 6.80 3.86 8.13
C ALA A 202 8.30 3.59 7.84
N HIS A 203 8.63 3.17 6.62
CA HIS A 203 9.98 2.73 6.28
C HIS A 203 10.78 3.78 5.50
N PHE A 204 10.30 4.17 4.34
CA PHE A 204 11.02 5.05 3.41
C PHE A 204 10.85 6.53 3.74
N TYR A 205 9.60 6.98 3.86
CA TYR A 205 9.29 8.38 4.20
C TYR A 205 9.23 8.65 5.70
N ARG A 206 9.01 7.62 6.51
CA ARG A 206 8.92 7.71 7.98
C ARG A 206 7.94 8.78 8.44
N ALA A 207 6.77 8.76 7.81
CA ALA A 207 5.68 9.71 8.05
C ALA A 207 4.51 9.07 8.81
N ASP A 208 4.72 7.84 9.31
CA ASP A 208 3.78 7.11 10.13
C ASP A 208 3.54 7.79 11.49
N ASN A 209 2.33 7.64 11.99
CA ASN A 209 1.97 8.08 13.34
C ASN A 209 0.85 7.19 13.88
N ILE A 210 1.23 6.09 14.54
CA ILE A 210 0.31 5.11 15.10
C ILE A 210 -0.59 5.75 16.17
N GLU A 211 -0.03 6.59 17.06
CA GLU A 211 -0.77 7.24 18.15
C GLU A 211 -1.92 8.10 17.58
N LYS A 212 -1.60 8.93 16.58
CA LYS A 212 -2.62 9.75 15.92
C LYS A 212 -3.65 8.87 15.18
N ALA A 213 -3.18 7.82 14.50
CA ALA A 213 -4.05 6.95 13.71
C ALA A 213 -5.06 6.18 14.58
N ALA A 214 -4.67 5.80 15.79
CA ALA A 214 -5.49 5.07 16.76
C ALA A 214 -6.23 5.98 17.75
N GLU A 215 -6.14 7.31 17.59
CA GLU A 215 -6.78 8.26 18.52
C GLU A 215 -8.28 8.01 18.63
N GLY A 216 -8.75 7.83 19.87
CA GLY A 216 -10.17 7.63 20.18
C GLY A 216 -10.68 6.20 19.98
N ILE A 217 -9.83 5.24 19.62
CA ILE A 217 -10.20 3.82 19.55
C ILE A 217 -10.10 3.22 20.96
N PRO A 218 -11.15 2.58 21.48
CA PRO A 218 -11.09 1.86 22.73
C PRO A 218 -10.13 0.67 22.65
N HIS A 219 -9.28 0.47 23.67
CA HIS A 219 -8.34 -0.67 23.71
C HIS A 219 -9.01 -2.06 23.69
N ALA A 220 -10.29 -2.13 24.07
CA ALA A 220 -11.04 -3.39 24.08
C ALA A 220 -11.63 -3.76 22.71
N ASP A 221 -11.62 -2.82 21.76
CA ASP A 221 -12.21 -3.04 20.45
C ASP A 221 -11.22 -3.68 19.50
N PHE A 222 -11.72 -4.58 18.67
CA PHE A 222 -10.88 -5.26 17.67
C PHE A 222 -10.32 -4.27 16.63
N SER A 223 -9.01 -4.26 16.47
CA SER A 223 -8.33 -3.31 15.61
C SER A 223 -7.34 -3.98 14.65
N VAL A 224 -7.36 -3.50 13.40
CA VAL A 224 -6.49 -3.96 12.31
C VAL A 224 -5.60 -2.81 11.89
N LEU A 225 -4.28 -2.94 12.10
CA LEU A 225 -3.32 -1.98 11.55
C LEU A 225 -3.06 -2.30 10.09
N VAL A 226 -3.29 -1.31 9.23
CA VAL A 226 -3.03 -1.36 7.79
C VAL A 226 -1.83 -0.47 7.48
N THR A 227 -0.80 -1.05 6.93
CA THR A 227 0.44 -0.37 6.57
C THR A 227 0.99 -0.94 5.27
N HIS A 228 1.86 -0.21 4.58
CA HIS A 228 2.56 -0.80 3.44
C HIS A 228 3.66 -1.75 3.90
N THR A 229 4.49 -1.35 4.85
CA THR A 229 5.69 -2.10 5.26
C THR A 229 5.47 -2.90 6.55
N PRO A 230 5.95 -4.17 6.62
CA PRO A 230 5.77 -5.03 7.79
C PRO A 230 6.73 -4.73 8.94
N GLU A 231 7.75 -3.90 8.75
CA GLU A 231 8.83 -3.67 9.72
C GLU A 231 8.36 -3.15 11.07
N ILE A 232 7.18 -2.51 11.11
CA ILE A 232 6.61 -1.97 12.35
C ILE A 232 5.81 -3.01 13.15
N TYR A 233 5.89 -4.31 12.83
CA TYR A 233 5.10 -5.34 13.50
C TYR A 233 5.29 -5.36 15.02
N ARG A 234 6.47 -4.99 15.54
CA ARG A 234 6.73 -4.92 16.98
C ARG A 234 6.00 -3.73 17.62
N GLN A 235 6.04 -2.58 16.95
CA GLN A 235 5.30 -1.39 17.41
C GLN A 235 3.80 -1.65 17.40
N ALA A 236 3.29 -2.31 16.36
CA ALA A 236 1.90 -2.73 16.27
C ALA A 236 1.50 -3.65 17.45
N ALA A 237 2.32 -4.67 17.72
CA ALA A 237 2.08 -5.60 18.84
C ALA A 237 2.13 -4.91 20.22
N HIS A 238 3.05 -3.93 20.40
CA HIS A 238 3.12 -3.16 21.64
C HIS A 238 2.02 -2.11 21.81
N ALA A 239 1.37 -1.74 20.69
CA ALA A 239 0.20 -0.85 20.67
C ALA A 239 -1.13 -1.62 20.70
N ASP A 240 -1.08 -2.93 21.02
CA ASP A 240 -2.22 -3.82 21.21
C ASP A 240 -3.14 -3.98 19.98
N PHE A 241 -2.59 -3.84 18.75
CA PHE A 241 -3.34 -4.21 17.55
C PHE A 241 -3.50 -5.72 17.43
N ASP A 242 -4.73 -6.19 17.14
CA ASP A 242 -5.03 -7.62 16.99
C ASP A 242 -4.44 -8.20 15.71
N VAL A 243 -4.44 -7.42 14.63
CA VAL A 243 -3.96 -7.85 13.31
C VAL A 243 -3.15 -6.73 12.65
N LEU A 244 -2.07 -7.12 11.95
CA LEU A 244 -1.36 -6.24 11.02
C LEU A 244 -1.49 -6.80 9.61
N ILE A 245 -1.92 -5.95 8.66
CA ILE A 245 -1.99 -6.27 7.24
C ILE A 245 -1.02 -5.36 6.49
N SER A 246 -0.10 -5.96 5.73
CA SER A 246 0.94 -5.22 5.00
C SER A 246 1.23 -5.81 3.62
N GLY A 247 1.93 -5.03 2.81
CA GLY A 247 2.49 -5.40 1.50
C GLY A 247 4.01 -5.46 1.51
N HIS A 248 4.65 -4.77 0.53
CA HIS A 248 6.08 -4.49 0.41
C HIS A 248 6.98 -5.70 0.10
N THR A 249 6.74 -6.84 0.71
CA THR A 249 7.65 -8.01 0.60
C THR A 249 7.45 -8.81 -0.68
N HIS A 250 6.47 -8.47 -1.52
CA HIS A 250 6.12 -9.19 -2.74
C HIS A 250 5.99 -10.71 -2.55
N GLY A 251 5.51 -11.13 -1.37
CA GLY A 251 5.38 -12.54 -1.03
C GLY A 251 6.70 -13.32 -0.99
N GLY A 252 7.82 -12.66 -0.72
CA GLY A 252 9.15 -13.27 -0.72
C GLY A 252 9.76 -13.43 -2.12
N GLN A 253 9.52 -12.47 -3.01
CA GLN A 253 10.04 -12.49 -4.40
C GLN A 253 11.56 -12.68 -4.47
N ILE A 254 12.31 -12.18 -3.50
CA ILE A 254 13.75 -12.39 -3.36
C ILE A 254 13.98 -13.22 -2.09
N CYS A 255 14.20 -14.51 -2.26
CA CYS A 255 14.53 -15.42 -1.17
C CYS A 255 15.66 -16.37 -1.55
N LEU A 256 16.35 -16.90 -0.56
CA LEU A 256 17.37 -17.93 -0.79
C LEU A 256 16.68 -19.26 -1.24
N PRO A 257 17.34 -20.07 -2.09
CA PRO A 257 16.83 -21.38 -2.45
C PRO A 257 16.59 -22.22 -1.18
N GLY A 258 15.36 -22.70 -1.01
CA GLY A 258 14.95 -23.49 0.14
C GLY A 258 14.11 -22.76 1.18
N GLY A 259 13.83 -21.48 0.97
CA GLY A 259 12.91 -20.68 1.80
C GLY A 259 13.57 -19.94 2.92
#